data_82d68a10986d7888c78b2338f225f696
#
_entry.id   82d68a10986d7888c78b2338f225f696
#
_cell.length_a   1.000
_cell.length_b   1.000
_cell.length_c   1.000
_cell.angle_alpha   90.00
_cell.angle_beta   90.00
_cell.angle_gamma   90.00
#
_symmetry.space_group_name_H-M   'P 1'
#
loop_
_entity.id
_entity.type
_entity.pdbx_description
1 polymer ?
#
loop_
_entity_poly.entity_id
_entity_poly.type
_entity_poly.pdbx_seq_one_letter_code
_entity_poly.pdbx_strand_id
1 'polypeptide(L)'
;MKEQSKFIKYHVPCHDCGSKDAVSVNADGSAKCFSCDKFYSNYEGNVTSMEKYIQQQPTPTPIKQLNAHGGVFAKLTDRNICKETAEKYGVKVVYDSSGQLAQHHYPFYINNEHCATKIRYIRDKNFKFEGSLQDTGLFGQNLFKEGGKYLTIVEGECDAMAGYELLGSKWAVVSIKRGAASAVKDVKESLEYVESFDNVVICFDNDKAGIKASQEVASIIKPGKAKIVTLPNGYKDPNEMLNKGKHQDF
;
A
#
# COMPACT_ATOMS: atom_id res chain seq x y z
N MET A 1 -21.52 -32.77 7.30
CA MET A 1 -20.84 -31.55 6.81
C MET A 1 -19.44 -31.99 6.41
N LYS A 2 -19.10 -31.94 5.10
CA LYS A 2 -17.75 -32.27 4.65
C LYS A 2 -16.86 -31.06 4.97
N GLU A 3 -15.86 -31.25 5.84
CA GLU A 3 -14.81 -30.28 6.03
C GLU A 3 -14.15 -29.98 4.69
N GLN A 4 -14.10 -28.70 4.32
CA GLN A 4 -13.33 -28.25 3.17
C GLN A 4 -11.86 -28.50 3.45
N SER A 5 -11.25 -29.43 2.72
CA SER A 5 -9.83 -29.69 2.79
C SER A 5 -9.05 -28.42 2.41
N LYS A 6 -8.27 -27.92 3.35
CA LYS A 6 -7.49 -26.69 3.17
C LYS A 6 -6.10 -27.09 2.67
N PHE A 7 -5.75 -26.66 1.46
CA PHE A 7 -4.39 -26.81 0.96
C PHE A 7 -3.40 -26.08 1.86
N ILE A 8 -2.33 -26.78 2.25
CA ILE A 8 -1.24 -26.26 3.09
C ILE A 8 0.03 -25.95 2.30
N LYS A 9 0.11 -26.44 1.06
CA LYS A 9 1.26 -26.24 0.17
C LYS A 9 0.78 -26.07 -1.25
N TYR A 10 1.37 -25.12 -1.98
CA TYR A 10 1.03 -24.76 -3.34
C TYR A 10 2.29 -24.77 -4.21
N HIS A 11 2.12 -24.75 -5.53
CA HIS A 11 3.21 -24.63 -6.51
C HIS A 11 4.25 -25.73 -6.39
N VAL A 12 3.80 -26.98 -6.26
CA VAL A 12 4.67 -28.16 -6.20
C VAL A 12 4.73 -28.82 -7.57
N PRO A 13 5.88 -29.39 -7.99
CA PRO A 13 6.00 -30.09 -9.27
C PRO A 13 5.08 -31.30 -9.36
N CYS A 14 4.56 -31.58 -10.55
CA CYS A 14 3.79 -32.79 -10.82
C CYS A 14 4.68 -33.89 -11.40
N HIS A 15 4.67 -35.06 -10.80
CA HIS A 15 5.47 -36.20 -11.27
C HIS A 15 4.90 -36.85 -12.55
N ASP A 16 3.60 -36.69 -12.78
CA ASP A 16 2.92 -37.34 -13.93
C ASP A 16 2.99 -36.49 -15.22
N CYS A 17 2.79 -35.17 -15.12
CA CYS A 17 2.77 -34.33 -16.33
C CYS A 17 4.00 -33.42 -16.47
N GLY A 18 4.94 -33.46 -15.50
CA GLY A 18 6.15 -32.66 -15.55
C GLY A 18 5.95 -31.16 -15.32
N SER A 19 4.74 -30.71 -15.00
CA SER A 19 4.53 -29.31 -14.59
C SER A 19 5.33 -29.00 -13.34
N LYS A 20 5.98 -27.83 -13.31
CA LYS A 20 6.91 -27.46 -12.22
C LYS A 20 6.21 -26.90 -10.98
N ASP A 21 4.92 -26.50 -11.10
CA ASP A 21 4.23 -25.67 -10.09
C ASP A 21 2.71 -25.92 -9.99
N ALA A 22 2.19 -26.98 -10.59
CA ALA A 22 0.74 -27.19 -10.71
C ALA A 22 0.10 -28.02 -9.60
N VAL A 23 0.84 -28.53 -8.62
CA VAL A 23 0.30 -29.35 -7.54
C VAL A 23 0.07 -28.54 -6.27
N SER A 24 -1.10 -28.74 -5.63
CA SER A 24 -1.39 -28.26 -4.28
C SER A 24 -1.64 -29.45 -3.35
N VAL A 25 -1.07 -29.40 -2.15
CA VAL A 25 -1.09 -30.47 -1.14
C VAL A 25 -1.94 -30.08 0.04
N ASN A 26 -2.81 -30.99 0.50
CA ASN A 26 -3.64 -30.83 1.70
C ASN A 26 -2.89 -31.23 2.99
N ALA A 27 -3.44 -30.87 4.13
CA ALA A 27 -2.90 -31.21 5.44
C ALA A 27 -2.86 -32.72 5.72
N ASP A 28 -3.72 -33.50 5.07
CA ASP A 28 -3.78 -34.96 5.16
C ASP A 28 -2.79 -35.69 4.24
N GLY A 29 -1.93 -34.94 3.53
CA GLY A 29 -0.98 -35.47 2.57
C GLY A 29 -1.54 -35.75 1.17
N SER A 30 -2.86 -35.61 0.96
CA SER A 30 -3.44 -35.71 -0.36
C SER A 30 -3.09 -34.48 -1.22
N ALA A 31 -3.05 -34.64 -2.54
CA ALA A 31 -2.71 -33.52 -3.42
C ALA A 31 -3.45 -33.59 -4.76
N LYS A 32 -3.59 -32.43 -5.39
CA LYS A 32 -4.16 -32.32 -6.74
C LYS A 32 -3.24 -31.51 -7.64
N CYS A 33 -3.00 -32.06 -8.84
CA CYS A 33 -2.37 -31.31 -9.93
C CYS A 33 -3.44 -30.57 -10.72
N PHE A 34 -3.30 -29.27 -10.87
CA PHE A 34 -4.23 -28.41 -11.64
C PHE A 34 -3.89 -28.33 -13.14
N SER A 35 -2.76 -28.95 -13.55
CA SER A 35 -2.38 -29.03 -14.97
C SER A 35 -2.91 -30.26 -15.66
N CYS A 36 -2.90 -31.44 -15.00
CA CYS A 36 -3.37 -32.71 -15.58
C CYS A 36 -4.51 -33.35 -14.77
N ASP A 37 -5.10 -32.65 -13.81
CA ASP A 37 -6.19 -33.11 -12.94
C ASP A 37 -5.89 -34.36 -12.09
N LYS A 38 -4.63 -34.84 -12.09
CA LYS A 38 -4.23 -36.00 -11.28
C LYS A 38 -4.43 -35.70 -9.78
N PHE A 39 -5.05 -36.67 -9.11
CA PHE A 39 -5.20 -36.70 -7.66
C PHE A 39 -4.23 -37.71 -7.04
N TYR A 40 -3.58 -37.33 -5.97
CA TYR A 40 -2.68 -38.16 -5.16
C TYR A 40 -3.30 -38.36 -3.77
N SER A 41 -3.49 -39.60 -3.34
CA SER A 41 -3.94 -39.90 -1.98
C SER A 41 -2.85 -39.68 -0.93
N ASN A 42 -1.60 -39.84 -1.32
CA ASN A 42 -0.42 -39.48 -0.54
C ASN A 42 0.63 -38.96 -1.53
N TYR A 43 0.96 -37.67 -1.44
CA TYR A 43 1.94 -37.03 -2.31
C TYR A 43 3.33 -37.06 -1.63
N GLU A 44 4.08 -38.11 -1.91
CA GLU A 44 5.48 -38.23 -1.52
C GLU A 44 6.37 -37.43 -2.50
N GLY A 45 6.24 -36.14 -2.53
CA GLY A 45 7.25 -35.26 -3.10
C GLY A 45 8.43 -35.22 -2.15
N ASN A 46 9.62 -35.66 -2.61
CA ASN A 46 10.86 -35.80 -1.84
C ASN A 46 10.96 -34.84 -0.65
N VAL A 47 10.76 -35.37 0.57
CA VAL A 47 10.81 -34.65 1.84
C VAL A 47 12.21 -34.11 2.13
N THR A 48 13.23 -34.56 1.40
CA THR A 48 14.61 -34.04 1.47
C THR A 48 14.77 -32.58 1.03
N SER A 49 13.70 -31.93 0.48
CA SER A 49 13.74 -30.53 0.12
C SER A 49 13.12 -29.57 1.17
N MET A 50 12.41 -30.10 2.20
CA MET A 50 11.78 -29.21 3.20
C MET A 50 12.82 -28.45 4.04
N GLU A 51 13.88 -29.10 4.46
CA GLU A 51 14.96 -28.42 5.17
C GLU A 51 15.74 -27.46 4.25
N LYS A 52 15.94 -27.83 2.99
CA LYS A 52 16.55 -26.92 1.98
C LYS A 52 15.61 -25.78 1.54
N TYR A 53 14.29 -26.01 1.51
CA TYR A 53 13.32 -24.96 1.14
C TYR A 53 13.06 -23.98 2.29
N ILE A 54 13.09 -24.46 3.53
CA ILE A 54 13.05 -23.60 4.72
C ILE A 54 14.36 -22.80 4.83
N GLN A 55 15.49 -23.36 4.42
CA GLN A 55 16.78 -22.66 4.34
C GLN A 55 16.92 -21.75 3.11
N GLN A 56 16.06 -21.89 2.07
CA GLN A 56 16.06 -21.04 0.86
C GLN A 56 14.92 -20.04 0.80
N GLN A 57 13.97 -20.05 1.74
CA GLN A 57 13.20 -18.85 1.95
C GLN A 57 14.20 -17.79 2.44
N PRO A 58 14.29 -16.62 1.76
CA PRO A 58 15.09 -15.55 2.32
C PRO A 58 14.59 -15.37 3.74
N THR A 59 15.44 -15.65 4.72
CA THR A 59 15.19 -15.27 6.12
C THR A 59 14.66 -13.85 6.04
N PRO A 60 13.49 -13.52 6.63
CA PRO A 60 13.01 -12.17 6.62
C PRO A 60 14.19 -11.33 7.07
N THR A 61 14.70 -10.51 6.14
CA THR A 61 15.85 -9.64 6.42
C THR A 61 15.45 -8.88 7.65
N PRO A 62 16.21 -8.95 8.77
CA PRO A 62 15.81 -8.26 9.99
C PRO A 62 15.48 -6.83 9.57
N ILE A 63 14.26 -6.39 9.85
CA ILE A 63 13.81 -5.03 9.55
C ILE A 63 14.82 -4.14 10.24
N LYS A 64 15.72 -3.55 9.44
CA LYS A 64 16.75 -2.69 9.96
C LYS A 64 15.99 -1.49 10.51
N GLN A 65 15.86 -1.40 11.84
CA GLN A 65 15.25 -0.25 12.48
C GLN A 65 15.96 0.97 11.94
N LEU A 66 15.26 1.75 11.13
CA LEU A 66 15.80 3.00 10.63
C LEU A 66 15.94 3.91 11.85
N ASN A 67 17.17 4.36 12.10
CA ASN A 67 17.40 5.40 13.08
C ASN A 67 16.46 6.55 12.73
N ALA A 68 15.72 7.05 13.73
CA ALA A 68 14.78 8.14 13.55
C ALA A 68 15.53 9.31 12.89
N HIS A 69 15.22 9.55 11.59
CA HIS A 69 15.87 10.64 10.86
C HIS A 69 15.65 11.95 11.58
N GLY A 70 16.69 12.76 11.64
CA GLY A 70 16.61 14.12 12.11
C GLY A 70 15.48 14.85 11.40
N GLY A 71 14.63 15.52 12.15
CA GLY A 71 13.47 16.26 11.64
C GLY A 71 12.47 16.47 12.76
N VAL A 72 11.61 17.46 12.60
CA VAL A 72 10.64 17.88 13.60
C VAL A 72 9.22 17.76 13.03
N PHE A 73 8.25 17.54 13.91
CA PHE A 73 6.84 17.67 13.56
C PHE A 73 6.48 19.16 13.50
N ALA A 74 6.16 19.63 12.30
CA ALA A 74 5.76 20.99 12.06
C ALA A 74 4.77 21.09 10.90
N LYS A 75 4.16 22.23 10.72
CA LYS A 75 3.31 22.54 9.56
C LYS A 75 4.14 22.38 8.26
N LEU A 76 3.59 21.70 7.26
CA LEU A 76 4.16 21.70 5.92
C LEU A 76 3.72 23.00 5.22
N THR A 77 4.51 24.05 5.36
CA THR A 77 4.12 25.40 4.94
C THR A 77 3.95 25.54 3.43
N ASP A 78 4.75 24.79 2.66
CA ASP A 78 4.67 24.74 1.19
C ASP A 78 3.44 23.97 0.67
N ARG A 79 2.76 23.22 1.56
CA ARG A 79 1.60 22.38 1.27
C ARG A 79 0.34 22.79 2.02
N ASN A 80 0.45 23.79 2.89
CA ASN A 80 -0.62 24.25 3.79
C ASN A 80 -1.22 23.16 4.70
N ILE A 81 -0.49 22.06 4.96
CA ILE A 81 -0.92 20.96 5.84
C ILE A 81 -0.56 21.34 7.28
N CYS A 82 -1.53 21.23 8.20
CA CYS A 82 -1.32 21.60 9.59
C CYS A 82 -0.37 20.63 10.31
N LYS A 83 0.21 21.09 11.43
CA LYS A 83 1.15 20.29 12.23
C LYS A 83 0.49 19.03 12.77
N GLU A 84 -0.73 19.12 13.22
CA GLU A 84 -1.50 18.02 13.82
C GLU A 84 -1.70 16.88 12.83
N THR A 85 -1.98 17.20 11.57
CA THR A 85 -2.08 16.21 10.49
C THR A 85 -0.72 15.60 10.16
N ALA A 86 0.32 16.41 10.04
CA ALA A 86 1.67 15.92 9.81
C ALA A 86 2.12 14.96 10.93
N GLU A 87 1.86 15.33 12.19
CA GLU A 87 2.17 14.51 13.37
C GLU A 87 1.38 13.19 13.37
N LYS A 88 0.07 13.24 13.05
CA LYS A 88 -0.76 12.05 12.92
C LYS A 88 -0.20 11.07 11.88
N TYR A 89 0.22 11.57 10.73
CA TYR A 89 0.80 10.73 9.66
C TYR A 89 2.28 10.38 9.88
N GLY A 90 2.88 10.87 10.98
CA GLY A 90 4.28 10.63 11.32
C GLY A 90 5.25 11.39 10.41
N VAL A 91 4.76 12.39 9.67
CA VAL A 91 5.56 13.16 8.71
C VAL A 91 6.39 14.21 9.44
N LYS A 92 7.70 14.16 9.22
CA LYS A 92 8.64 15.15 9.76
C LYS A 92 9.13 16.06 8.65
N VAL A 93 9.53 17.27 9.04
CA VAL A 93 10.15 18.23 8.15
C VAL A 93 11.59 18.52 8.61
N VAL A 94 12.45 18.82 7.65
CA VAL A 94 13.83 19.24 7.90
C VAL A 94 14.01 20.64 7.31
N TYR A 95 14.64 21.49 8.09
CA TYR A 95 15.02 22.85 7.69
C TYR A 95 16.51 22.88 7.34
N ASP A 96 16.88 23.71 6.37
CA ASP A 96 18.28 23.97 6.05
C ASP A 96 18.94 24.92 7.07
N SER A 97 20.23 25.20 6.86
CA SER A 97 20.99 26.10 7.73
C SER A 97 20.49 27.54 7.75
N SER A 98 19.66 27.93 6.78
CA SER A 98 19.02 29.24 6.74
C SER A 98 17.63 29.25 7.38
N GLY A 99 17.17 28.11 7.92
CA GLY A 99 15.84 27.95 8.50
C GLY A 99 14.72 27.80 7.47
N GLN A 100 15.05 27.56 6.20
CA GLN A 100 14.06 27.30 5.17
C GLN A 100 13.71 25.81 5.14
N LEU A 101 12.44 25.50 4.86
CA LEU A 101 11.94 24.14 4.71
C LEU A 101 12.63 23.45 3.52
N ALA A 102 13.38 22.39 3.82
CA ALA A 102 14.22 21.70 2.84
C ALA A 102 13.69 20.32 2.45
N GLN A 103 13.12 19.56 3.39
CA GLN A 103 12.71 18.20 3.15
C GLN A 103 11.41 17.85 3.88
N HIS A 104 10.62 16.94 3.26
CA HIS A 104 9.57 16.18 3.93
C HIS A 104 10.00 14.72 4.04
N HIS A 105 9.79 14.10 5.20
CA HIS A 105 10.08 12.70 5.48
C HIS A 105 8.76 11.94 5.71
N TYR A 106 8.39 11.08 4.79
CA TYR A 106 7.17 10.28 4.83
C TYR A 106 7.51 8.86 5.29
N PRO A 107 7.04 8.43 6.48
CA PRO A 107 7.32 7.09 6.99
C PRO A 107 6.41 6.03 6.37
N PHE A 108 6.96 4.83 6.18
CA PHE A 108 6.23 3.64 5.77
C PHE A 108 6.43 2.51 6.78
N TYR A 109 5.42 1.66 6.93
CA TYR A 109 5.35 0.69 8.00
C TYR A 109 5.05 -0.71 7.47
N ILE A 110 5.59 -1.73 8.17
CA ILE A 110 5.18 -3.13 8.09
C ILE A 110 4.77 -3.54 9.50
N ASN A 111 3.54 -4.02 9.69
CA ASN A 111 3.02 -4.44 11.00
C ASN A 111 3.23 -3.39 12.11
N ASN A 112 3.02 -2.11 11.78
CA ASN A 112 3.25 -0.95 12.65
C ASN A 112 4.73 -0.67 13.01
N GLU A 113 5.68 -1.38 12.43
CA GLU A 113 7.11 -1.08 12.57
C GLU A 113 7.58 -0.19 11.42
N HIS A 114 8.24 0.92 11.74
CA HIS A 114 8.79 1.84 10.75
C HIS A 114 9.97 1.18 10.01
N CYS A 115 9.83 0.96 8.72
CA CYS A 115 10.80 0.22 7.91
C CYS A 115 11.32 0.97 6.69
N ALA A 116 10.65 2.03 6.26
CA ALA A 116 11.12 2.86 5.16
C ALA A 116 10.71 4.32 5.34
N THR A 117 11.49 5.21 4.75
CA THR A 117 11.19 6.65 4.67
C THR A 117 11.36 7.12 3.23
N LYS A 118 10.33 7.74 2.66
CA LYS A 118 10.44 8.49 1.41
C LYS A 118 10.74 9.94 1.75
N ILE A 119 11.87 10.43 1.28
CA ILE A 119 12.35 11.80 1.51
C ILE A 119 12.12 12.61 0.25
N ARG A 120 11.35 13.68 0.37
CA ARG A 120 11.15 14.66 -0.69
C ARG A 120 12.05 15.85 -0.46
N TYR A 121 12.90 16.15 -1.42
CA TYR A 121 13.67 17.40 -1.48
C TYR A 121 12.81 18.48 -2.13
N ILE A 122 12.55 19.57 -1.41
CA ILE A 122 11.57 20.59 -1.85
C ILE A 122 12.12 21.40 -3.03
N ARG A 123 13.40 21.81 -2.94
CA ARG A 123 14.05 22.62 -3.98
C ARG A 123 14.11 21.90 -5.32
N ASP A 124 14.57 20.66 -5.31
CA ASP A 124 14.87 19.91 -6.54
C ASP A 124 13.69 19.06 -7.00
N LYS A 125 12.63 18.99 -6.19
CA LYS A 125 11.45 18.12 -6.41
C LYS A 125 11.81 16.64 -6.59
N ASN A 126 12.97 16.23 -6.10
CA ASN A 126 13.49 14.87 -6.16
C ASN A 126 13.05 14.08 -4.92
N PHE A 127 13.12 12.75 -5.05
CA PHE A 127 12.84 11.82 -3.96
C PHE A 127 14.04 10.91 -3.72
N LYS A 128 14.29 10.60 -2.44
CA LYS A 128 15.18 9.55 -1.99
C LYS A 128 14.38 8.57 -1.14
N PHE A 129 14.76 7.29 -1.20
CA PHE A 129 14.18 6.28 -0.34
C PHE A 129 15.24 5.76 0.61
N GLU A 130 14.87 5.60 1.88
CA GLU A 130 15.66 4.94 2.90
C GLU A 130 14.86 3.76 3.43
N GLY A 131 15.51 2.60 3.52
CA GLY A 131 14.80 1.33 3.72
C GLY A 131 14.17 0.82 2.44
N SER A 132 13.25 -0.15 2.56
CA SER A 132 12.55 -0.79 1.44
C SER A 132 11.06 -0.51 1.52
N LEU A 133 10.44 -0.08 0.41
CA LEU A 133 8.99 0.01 0.28
C LEU A 133 8.34 -1.35 -0.05
N GLN A 134 9.16 -2.39 -0.25
CA GLN A 134 8.63 -3.73 -0.44
C GLN A 134 7.90 -4.18 0.82
N ASP A 135 6.76 -4.80 0.65
CA ASP A 135 5.89 -5.31 1.73
C ASP A 135 5.33 -4.24 2.68
N THR A 136 5.62 -2.94 2.44
CA THR A 136 4.94 -1.88 3.19
C THR A 136 3.49 -1.73 2.75
N GLY A 137 2.63 -1.32 3.67
CA GLY A 137 1.28 -0.85 3.35
C GLY A 137 1.28 0.45 2.54
N LEU A 138 0.09 0.90 2.16
CA LEU A 138 -0.13 2.24 1.61
C LEU A 138 0.31 3.31 2.63
N PHE A 139 0.70 4.48 2.16
CA PHE A 139 1.04 5.57 3.08
C PHE A 139 -0.16 5.94 3.95
N GLY A 140 0.02 5.96 5.26
CA GLY A 140 -1.03 6.21 6.24
C GLY A 140 -1.93 5.00 6.56
N GLN A 141 -1.73 3.84 5.93
CA GLN A 141 -2.53 2.64 6.19
C GLN A 141 -2.52 2.22 7.66
N ASN A 142 -1.38 2.31 8.33
CA ASN A 142 -1.20 1.96 9.74
C ASN A 142 -2.00 2.85 10.71
N LEU A 143 -2.56 3.97 10.25
CA LEU A 143 -3.30 4.92 11.08
C LEU A 143 -4.78 4.58 11.21
N PHE A 144 -5.29 3.77 10.32
CA PHE A 144 -6.72 3.46 10.21
C PHE A 144 -6.94 1.95 10.30
N LYS A 145 -7.78 1.55 11.24
CA LYS A 145 -8.13 0.12 11.39
C LYS A 145 -8.83 -0.40 10.13
N GLU A 146 -8.61 -1.67 9.87
CA GLU A 146 -9.38 -2.41 8.87
C GLU A 146 -10.87 -2.30 9.12
N GLY A 147 -11.62 -2.27 8.04
CA GLY A 147 -13.06 -2.08 8.08
C GLY A 147 -13.45 -0.62 8.24
N GLY A 148 -14.71 -0.36 8.04
CA GLY A 148 -15.29 0.98 8.12
C GLY A 148 -16.03 1.36 6.86
N LYS A 149 -16.71 2.50 6.91
CA LYS A 149 -17.66 2.89 5.85
C LYS A 149 -16.94 3.39 4.59
N TYR A 150 -15.87 4.15 4.74
CA TYR A 150 -15.15 4.77 3.63
C TYR A 150 -13.63 4.70 3.81
N LEU A 151 -12.94 4.33 2.75
CA LEU A 151 -11.51 4.54 2.55
C LEU A 151 -11.33 5.42 1.32
N THR A 152 -10.55 6.49 1.42
CA THR A 152 -10.12 7.29 0.26
C THR A 152 -8.68 6.96 -0.07
N ILE A 153 -8.41 6.64 -1.34
CA ILE A 153 -7.07 6.40 -1.87
C ILE A 153 -6.73 7.53 -2.84
N VAL A 154 -5.62 8.21 -2.58
CA VAL A 154 -5.10 9.30 -3.41
C VAL A 154 -3.71 8.97 -3.97
N GLU A 155 -3.15 9.83 -4.81
CA GLU A 155 -1.89 9.52 -5.48
C GLU A 155 -0.65 9.84 -4.63
N GLY A 156 -0.63 10.97 -3.94
CA GLY A 156 0.54 11.47 -3.21
C GLY A 156 0.35 11.56 -1.69
N GLU A 157 1.46 11.55 -0.96
CA GLU A 157 1.45 11.63 0.51
C GLU A 157 0.87 12.96 1.00
N CYS A 158 1.17 14.07 0.30
CA CYS A 158 0.58 15.36 0.62
C CYS A 158 -0.92 15.40 0.35
N ASP A 159 -1.38 14.67 -0.70
CA ASP A 159 -2.79 14.59 -1.03
C ASP A 159 -3.56 13.74 0.00
N ALA A 160 -2.92 12.71 0.57
CA ALA A 160 -3.52 11.94 1.66
C ALA A 160 -3.76 12.82 2.90
N MET A 161 -2.76 13.59 3.31
CA MET A 161 -2.89 14.51 4.43
C MET A 161 -3.89 15.64 4.14
N ALA A 162 -3.84 16.21 2.93
CA ALA A 162 -4.78 17.25 2.52
C ALA A 162 -6.22 16.73 2.45
N GLY A 163 -6.45 15.56 1.85
CA GLY A 163 -7.75 14.92 1.80
C GLY A 163 -8.28 14.60 3.19
N TYR A 164 -7.41 14.18 4.11
CA TYR A 164 -7.79 13.97 5.50
C TYR A 164 -8.31 15.26 6.16
N GLU A 165 -7.61 16.40 5.99
CA GLU A 165 -8.06 17.69 6.50
C GLU A 165 -9.37 18.16 5.84
N LEU A 166 -9.46 18.05 4.51
CA LEU A 166 -10.65 18.43 3.74
C LEU A 166 -11.90 17.63 4.16
N LEU A 167 -11.72 16.35 4.54
CA LEU A 167 -12.78 15.49 5.06
C LEU A 167 -13.04 15.66 6.57
N GLY A 168 -12.56 16.76 7.17
CA GLY A 168 -12.77 17.11 8.56
C GLY A 168 -12.05 16.21 9.55
N SER A 169 -10.93 15.59 9.14
CA SER A 169 -10.06 14.77 9.96
C SER A 169 -10.73 13.53 10.59
N LYS A 170 -11.72 12.96 9.88
CA LYS A 170 -12.54 11.85 10.41
C LYS A 170 -12.40 10.55 9.64
N TRP A 171 -12.20 10.63 8.32
CA TRP A 171 -12.25 9.47 7.44
C TRP A 171 -10.86 8.94 7.11
N ALA A 172 -10.77 7.66 6.77
CA ALA A 172 -9.51 7.05 6.35
C ALA A 172 -9.09 7.60 4.98
N VAL A 173 -7.90 8.19 4.91
CA VAL A 173 -7.28 8.64 3.67
C VAL A 173 -5.86 8.11 3.61
N VAL A 174 -5.53 7.41 2.53
CA VAL A 174 -4.22 6.80 2.29
C VAL A 174 -3.72 7.19 0.90
N SER A 175 -2.43 7.09 0.66
CA SER A 175 -1.91 7.23 -0.71
C SER A 175 -1.15 6.00 -1.19
N ILE A 176 -1.10 5.84 -2.51
CA ILE A 176 -0.17 4.90 -3.14
C ILE A 176 1.28 5.33 -2.90
N LYS A 177 2.23 4.41 -3.09
CA LYS A 177 3.63 4.59 -2.68
C LYS A 177 4.50 5.27 -3.73
N ARG A 178 4.24 4.99 -5.00
CA ARG A 178 5.18 5.25 -6.11
C ARG A 178 4.55 5.99 -7.30
N GLY A 179 3.37 6.58 -7.12
CA GLY A 179 2.63 7.32 -8.15
C GLY A 179 1.85 6.42 -9.12
N ALA A 180 1.11 7.05 -10.03
CA ALA A 180 0.10 6.45 -10.91
C ALA A 180 0.56 5.18 -11.63
N ALA A 181 1.79 5.15 -12.16
CA ALA A 181 2.32 4.00 -12.90
C ALA A 181 2.41 2.70 -12.07
N SER A 182 2.48 2.81 -10.76
CA SER A 182 2.56 1.67 -9.84
C SER A 182 1.27 1.44 -9.04
N ALA A 183 0.23 2.22 -9.27
CA ALA A 183 -0.98 2.25 -8.46
C ALA A 183 -1.64 0.88 -8.30
N VAL A 184 -1.81 0.14 -9.41
CA VAL A 184 -2.39 -1.21 -9.38
C VAL A 184 -1.57 -2.16 -8.52
N LYS A 185 -0.24 -2.11 -8.62
CA LYS A 185 0.66 -2.94 -7.81
C LYS A 185 0.54 -2.58 -6.34
N ASP A 186 0.63 -1.30 -6.00
CA ASP A 186 0.58 -0.81 -4.62
C ASP A 186 -0.76 -1.18 -3.94
N VAL A 187 -1.88 -1.04 -4.66
CA VAL A 187 -3.21 -1.42 -4.15
C VAL A 187 -3.38 -2.93 -4.03
N LYS A 188 -2.85 -3.74 -4.99
CA LYS A 188 -2.88 -5.21 -4.89
C LYS A 188 -2.12 -5.73 -3.67
N GLU A 189 -0.98 -5.13 -3.34
CA GLU A 189 -0.20 -5.48 -2.15
C GLU A 189 -0.98 -5.22 -0.84
N SER A 190 -1.98 -4.33 -0.86
CA SER A 190 -2.85 -3.98 0.28
C SER A 190 -4.33 -4.32 0.04
N LEU A 191 -4.64 -5.24 -0.89
CA LEU A 191 -6.01 -5.43 -1.35
C LEU A 191 -6.96 -5.89 -0.24
N GLU A 192 -6.53 -6.77 0.65
CA GLU A 192 -7.31 -7.24 1.79
C GLU A 192 -7.74 -6.07 2.69
N TYR A 193 -6.79 -5.20 3.03
CA TYR A 193 -7.07 -3.98 3.77
C TYR A 193 -8.05 -3.07 3.03
N VAL A 194 -7.80 -2.80 1.75
CA VAL A 194 -8.66 -1.93 0.92
C VAL A 194 -10.09 -2.46 0.84
N GLU A 195 -10.25 -3.76 0.62
CA GLU A 195 -11.55 -4.42 0.53
C GLU A 195 -12.26 -4.65 1.86
N SER A 196 -11.58 -4.42 2.99
CA SER A 196 -12.21 -4.45 4.30
C SER A 196 -13.24 -3.32 4.50
N PHE A 197 -13.11 -2.21 3.75
CA PHE A 197 -14.05 -1.08 3.81
C PHE A 197 -15.30 -1.32 2.96
N ASP A 198 -16.43 -0.71 3.36
CA ASP A 198 -17.67 -0.80 2.60
C ASP A 198 -17.57 -0.08 1.24
N ASN A 199 -16.93 1.08 1.23
CA ASN A 199 -16.73 1.90 0.04
C ASN A 199 -15.27 2.34 -0.08
N VAL A 200 -14.72 2.24 -1.28
CA VAL A 200 -13.37 2.69 -1.63
C VAL A 200 -13.48 3.85 -2.62
N VAL A 201 -13.12 5.03 -2.18
CA VAL A 201 -13.10 6.25 -3.02
C VAL A 201 -11.71 6.39 -3.61
N ILE A 202 -11.60 6.44 -4.93
CA ILE A 202 -10.35 6.64 -5.65
C ILE A 202 -10.34 8.09 -6.16
N CYS A 203 -9.43 8.90 -5.62
CA CYS A 203 -9.29 10.32 -5.94
C CYS A 203 -7.83 10.61 -6.34
N PHE A 204 -7.44 10.18 -7.53
CA PHE A 204 -6.11 10.42 -8.07
C PHE A 204 -6.05 11.77 -8.80
N ASP A 205 -4.85 12.16 -9.20
CA ASP A 205 -4.62 13.41 -9.92
C ASP A 205 -5.53 13.53 -11.14
N ASN A 206 -6.06 14.71 -11.37
CA ASN A 206 -6.98 15.00 -12.46
C ASN A 206 -6.23 15.23 -13.79
N ASP A 207 -5.28 14.33 -14.08
CA ASP A 207 -4.54 14.29 -15.34
C ASP A 207 -4.73 12.91 -16.03
N LYS A 208 -4.17 12.76 -17.24
CA LYS A 208 -4.34 11.54 -18.04
C LYS A 208 -3.82 10.29 -17.32
N ALA A 209 -2.72 10.41 -16.58
CA ALA A 209 -2.10 9.29 -15.87
C ALA A 209 -2.94 8.89 -14.66
N GLY A 210 -3.37 9.86 -13.85
CA GLY A 210 -4.22 9.63 -12.68
C GLY A 210 -5.60 9.09 -13.06
N ILE A 211 -6.24 9.62 -14.10
CA ILE A 211 -7.53 9.11 -14.59
C ILE A 211 -7.42 7.65 -15.04
N LYS A 212 -6.38 7.31 -15.83
CA LYS A 212 -6.13 5.94 -16.26
C LYS A 212 -5.89 5.02 -15.07
N ALA A 213 -5.01 5.42 -14.16
CA ALA A 213 -4.69 4.65 -12.97
C ALA A 213 -5.91 4.44 -12.07
N SER A 214 -6.80 5.44 -11.93
CA SER A 214 -8.06 5.32 -11.18
C SER A 214 -8.95 4.21 -11.74
N GLN A 215 -9.08 4.14 -13.08
CA GLN A 215 -9.88 3.10 -13.75
C GLN A 215 -9.26 1.70 -13.56
N GLU A 216 -7.94 1.59 -13.69
CA GLU A 216 -7.21 0.34 -13.51
C GLU A 216 -7.31 -0.15 -12.07
N VAL A 217 -7.15 0.73 -11.07
CA VAL A 217 -7.33 0.40 -9.65
C VAL A 217 -8.77 0.01 -9.34
N ALA A 218 -9.75 0.74 -9.86
CA ALA A 218 -11.16 0.38 -9.66
C ALA A 218 -11.49 -1.03 -10.20
N SER A 219 -10.85 -1.44 -11.28
CA SER A 219 -11.09 -2.75 -11.92
C SER A 219 -10.61 -3.96 -11.10
N ILE A 220 -9.69 -3.75 -10.14
CA ILE A 220 -9.16 -4.83 -9.29
C ILE A 220 -9.85 -4.94 -7.94
N ILE A 221 -10.69 -3.97 -7.59
CA ILE A 221 -11.49 -3.94 -6.35
C ILE A 221 -12.82 -4.64 -6.61
N LYS A 222 -13.37 -5.30 -5.59
CA LYS A 222 -14.67 -5.99 -5.68
C LYS A 222 -15.75 -5.09 -6.30
N PRO A 223 -16.55 -5.62 -7.25
CA PRO A 223 -17.62 -4.88 -7.89
C PRO A 223 -18.55 -4.19 -6.88
N GLY A 224 -18.87 -2.92 -7.16
CA GLY A 224 -19.77 -2.11 -6.33
C GLY A 224 -19.10 -1.37 -5.17
N LYS A 225 -17.86 -1.71 -4.79
CA LYS A 225 -17.12 -1.01 -3.72
C LYS A 225 -16.38 0.23 -4.21
N ALA A 226 -15.74 0.17 -5.38
CA ALA A 226 -14.93 1.27 -5.91
C ALA A 226 -15.79 2.40 -6.46
N LYS A 227 -15.41 3.64 -6.12
CA LYS A 227 -15.99 4.88 -6.63
C LYS A 227 -14.88 5.82 -7.06
N ILE A 228 -14.84 6.17 -8.33
CA ILE A 228 -13.88 7.15 -8.85
C ILE A 228 -14.46 8.53 -8.65
N VAL A 229 -13.69 9.42 -8.06
CA VAL A 229 -14.05 10.83 -7.84
C VAL A 229 -13.13 11.71 -8.68
N THR A 230 -13.74 12.63 -9.41
CA THR A 230 -13.05 13.71 -10.11
C THR A 230 -13.25 14.99 -9.32
N LEU A 231 -12.16 15.71 -9.04
CA LEU A 231 -12.25 16.97 -8.31
C LEU A 231 -12.96 18.05 -9.10
N PRO A 232 -13.82 18.86 -8.45
CA PRO A 232 -14.57 19.91 -9.11
C PRO A 232 -13.65 21.05 -9.60
N ASN A 233 -14.18 21.90 -10.46
CA ASN A 233 -13.52 23.15 -10.90
C ASN A 233 -12.11 22.98 -11.50
N GLY A 234 -11.75 21.77 -11.96
CA GLY A 234 -10.47 21.51 -12.61
C GLY A 234 -9.28 21.48 -11.65
N TYR A 235 -9.50 21.37 -10.33
CA TYR A 235 -8.41 21.14 -9.40
C TYR A 235 -7.65 19.86 -9.76
N LYS A 236 -6.34 19.94 -9.69
CA LYS A 236 -5.48 18.82 -10.04
C LYS A 236 -5.53 17.70 -8.99
N ASP A 237 -5.39 18.07 -7.74
CA ASP A 237 -5.23 17.15 -6.61
C ASP A 237 -5.85 17.73 -5.32
N PRO A 238 -6.06 16.92 -4.27
CA PRO A 238 -6.59 17.39 -2.98
C PRO A 238 -5.73 18.45 -2.32
N ASN A 239 -4.40 18.43 -2.49
CA ASN A 239 -3.53 19.43 -1.89
C ASN A 239 -3.71 20.82 -2.54
N GLU A 240 -3.97 20.87 -3.84
CA GLU A 240 -4.33 22.13 -4.49
C GLU A 240 -5.63 22.72 -3.94
N MET A 241 -6.65 21.86 -3.70
CA MET A 241 -7.91 22.32 -3.08
C MET A 241 -7.70 22.87 -1.67
N LEU A 242 -6.91 22.17 -0.85
CA LEU A 242 -6.57 22.64 0.49
C LEU A 242 -5.84 24.00 0.45
N ASN A 243 -4.89 24.15 -0.46
CA ASN A 243 -4.15 25.42 -0.65
C ASN A 243 -5.06 26.58 -1.06
N LYS A 244 -6.15 26.30 -1.76
CA LYS A 244 -7.15 27.29 -2.17
C LYS A 244 -8.25 27.54 -1.13
N GLY A 245 -8.19 26.86 0.02
CA GLY A 245 -9.19 26.98 1.09
C GLY A 245 -10.58 26.42 0.75
N LYS A 246 -10.65 25.42 -0.14
CA LYS A 246 -11.89 24.86 -0.69
C LYS A 246 -12.39 23.64 0.08
N HIS A 247 -12.56 23.77 1.40
CA HIS A 247 -13.02 22.67 2.26
C HIS A 247 -14.47 22.22 1.99
N GLN A 248 -15.31 23.10 1.48
CA GLN A 248 -16.72 22.78 1.24
C GLN A 248 -16.98 22.06 -0.09
N ASP A 249 -16.01 22.09 -1.00
CA ASP A 249 -16.15 21.58 -2.36
C ASP A 249 -15.57 20.14 -2.49
N PHE A 250 -14.88 19.63 -1.47
CA PHE A 250 -14.30 18.29 -1.41
C PHE A 250 -15.25 17.32 -0.72
#